data_1ccc17f1fd7f4dea2073c6094662b2cf
#
_entry.id   1ccc17f1fd7f4dea2073c6094662b2cf
#
_cell.length_a   1.000
_cell.length_b   1.000
_cell.length_c   1.000
_cell.angle_alpha   90.00
_cell.angle_beta   90.00
_cell.angle_gamma   90.00
#
_symmetry.space_group_name_H-M   'P 1'
#
loop_
_entity.id
_entity.type
_entity.pdbx_description
1 polymer ?
#
loop_
_entity_poly.entity_id
_entity_poly.type
_entity_poly.pdbx_seq_one_letter_code
_entity_poly.pdbx_strand_id
1 'polypeptide(L)'
;SYFTSYKMRIIRTRMFTYLNPRRSDLFASSFAKQIAWIERDLQKELAHGNLESVRTIIDMRDAMRAYWLTVLHCRPGEAYNIGGITAIKVGDFLDQLIALSGVTIKTHCNPDLLRPADVTLQIPCVDKFAEITGWEPQYTFEESVTHLLEYWRKKADEEVQRRSLV
;
A
#
# COMPACT_ATOMS: atom_id res chain seq x y z
N SER A 1 -15.42 22.27 -14.47
CA SER A 1 -15.35 20.81 -14.19
C SER A 1 -16.62 20.13 -14.67
N TYR A 2 -16.60 18.83 -14.93
CA TYR A 2 -17.79 18.06 -15.38
C TYR A 2 -18.98 18.20 -14.43
N PHE A 3 -18.74 18.28 -13.11
CA PHE A 3 -19.79 18.60 -12.16
C PHE A 3 -20.46 19.96 -12.43
N THR A 4 -19.65 21.00 -12.61
CA THR A 4 -20.17 22.37 -12.82
C THR A 4 -20.82 22.54 -14.19
N SER A 5 -20.17 22.03 -15.26
CA SER A 5 -20.58 22.24 -16.64
C SER A 5 -21.72 21.32 -17.07
N TYR A 6 -21.76 20.08 -16.60
CA TYR A 6 -22.70 19.05 -17.08
C TYR A 6 -23.63 18.52 -15.98
N LYS A 7 -23.54 19.04 -14.74
CA LYS A 7 -24.32 18.61 -13.58
C LYS A 7 -24.16 17.11 -13.26
N MET A 8 -23.03 16.51 -13.66
CA MET A 8 -22.74 15.10 -13.40
C MET A 8 -22.45 14.88 -11.90
N ARG A 9 -22.93 13.77 -11.35
CA ARG A 9 -22.64 13.36 -9.96
C ARG A 9 -21.21 12.85 -9.86
N ILE A 10 -20.24 13.74 -9.73
CA ILE A 10 -18.83 13.42 -9.63
C ILE A 10 -18.33 13.76 -8.24
N ILE A 11 -17.75 12.77 -7.55
CA ILE A 11 -17.07 12.90 -6.29
C ILE A 11 -15.59 12.63 -6.54
N ARG A 12 -14.72 13.45 -5.97
CA ARG A 12 -13.27 13.31 -6.14
C ARG A 12 -12.68 12.68 -4.90
N THR A 13 -12.19 11.47 -5.01
CA THR A 13 -11.41 10.83 -3.96
C THR A 13 -9.92 11.08 -4.16
N ARG A 14 -9.23 11.44 -3.09
CA ARG A 14 -7.77 11.51 -3.01
C ARG A 14 -7.32 10.37 -2.12
N MET A 15 -7.12 9.20 -2.74
CA MET A 15 -6.65 8.02 -2.05
C MET A 15 -5.16 8.13 -1.80
N PHE A 16 -4.77 7.98 -0.53
CA PHE A 16 -3.38 7.90 -0.09
C PHE A 16 -2.89 6.45 -0.12
N THR A 17 -1.77 6.15 0.54
CA THR A 17 -1.15 4.83 0.43
C THR A 17 -2.03 3.73 1.02
N TYR A 18 -2.37 2.74 0.20
CA TYR A 18 -3.05 1.52 0.62
C TYR A 18 -2.27 0.28 0.14
N LEU A 19 -2.33 -0.79 0.92
CA LEU A 19 -1.60 -2.02 0.64
C LEU A 19 -2.29 -2.82 -0.46
N ASN A 20 -1.97 -2.51 -1.71
CA ASN A 20 -2.49 -3.26 -2.85
C ASN A 20 -1.51 -4.37 -3.26
N PRO A 21 -1.82 -5.64 -3.00
CA PRO A 21 -0.91 -6.74 -3.30
C PRO A 21 -0.66 -6.93 -4.81
N ARG A 22 -1.56 -6.43 -5.67
CA ARG A 22 -1.41 -6.54 -7.13
C ARG A 22 -0.56 -5.43 -7.76
N ARG A 23 -0.18 -4.40 -6.99
CA ARG A 23 0.64 -3.27 -7.43
C ARG A 23 2.09 -3.44 -7.00
N SER A 24 2.80 -4.40 -7.62
CA SER A 24 4.21 -4.70 -7.31
C SER A 24 5.19 -3.58 -7.68
N ASP A 25 4.71 -2.53 -8.34
CA ASP A 25 5.43 -1.28 -8.60
C ASP A 25 5.42 -0.31 -7.40
N LEU A 26 4.57 -0.54 -6.40
CA LEU A 26 4.53 0.23 -5.17
C LEU A 26 5.43 -0.42 -4.09
N PHE A 27 6.08 0.41 -3.28
CA PHE A 27 7.12 -0.03 -2.33
C PHE A 27 6.68 -1.18 -1.44
N ALA A 28 5.49 -1.10 -0.81
CA ALA A 28 5.01 -2.10 0.13
C ALA A 28 4.84 -3.48 -0.53
N SER A 29 4.19 -3.52 -1.68
CA SER A 29 3.97 -4.76 -2.43
C SER A 29 5.26 -5.27 -3.08
N SER A 30 6.14 -4.37 -3.52
CA SER A 30 7.47 -4.72 -4.02
C SER A 30 8.31 -5.40 -2.94
N PHE A 31 8.33 -4.86 -1.72
CA PHE A 31 9.07 -5.46 -0.60
C PHE A 31 8.52 -6.84 -0.24
N ALA A 32 7.21 -6.96 -0.07
CA ALA A 32 6.59 -8.24 0.26
C ALA A 32 6.83 -9.31 -0.83
N LYS A 33 6.79 -8.91 -2.12
CA LYS A 33 7.14 -9.79 -3.24
C LYS A 33 8.58 -10.28 -3.15
N GLN A 34 9.53 -9.35 -3.00
CA GLN A 34 10.94 -9.68 -2.95
C GLN A 34 11.26 -10.60 -1.75
N ILE A 35 10.68 -10.30 -0.58
CA ILE A 35 10.82 -11.13 0.62
C ILE A 35 10.32 -12.55 0.37
N ALA A 36 9.09 -12.70 -0.15
CA ALA A 36 8.52 -14.00 -0.45
C ALA A 36 9.37 -14.80 -1.48
N TRP A 37 9.99 -14.10 -2.43
CA TRP A 37 10.90 -14.71 -3.40
C TRP A 37 12.24 -15.12 -2.78
N ILE A 38 12.77 -14.34 -1.83
CA ILE A 38 13.99 -14.69 -1.08
C ILE A 38 13.72 -15.91 -0.19
N GLU A 39 12.56 -15.99 0.47
CA GLU A 39 12.15 -17.16 1.27
C GLU A 39 12.10 -18.48 0.44
N ARG A 40 12.03 -18.41 -0.89
CA ARG A 40 11.99 -19.55 -1.85
C ARG A 40 13.24 -19.66 -2.72
N ASP A 41 14.33 -19.00 -2.36
CA ASP A 41 15.57 -18.97 -3.14
C ASP A 41 15.42 -18.50 -4.61
N LEU A 42 14.34 -17.80 -4.92
CA LEU A 42 14.10 -17.23 -6.26
C LEU A 42 14.83 -15.90 -6.46
N GLN A 43 15.25 -15.25 -5.38
CA GLN A 43 15.98 -13.98 -5.35
C GLN A 43 16.96 -13.98 -4.18
N LYS A 44 18.09 -13.27 -4.29
CA LYS A 44 19.14 -13.29 -3.25
C LYS A 44 19.12 -12.08 -2.32
N GLU A 45 18.78 -10.91 -2.83
CA GLU A 45 18.85 -9.64 -2.11
C GLU A 45 17.62 -8.79 -2.42
N LEU A 46 17.23 -7.93 -1.50
CA LEU A 46 16.11 -7.01 -1.64
C LEU A 46 16.62 -5.63 -2.08
N ALA A 47 16.13 -5.17 -3.22
CA ALA A 47 16.39 -3.82 -3.72
C ALA A 47 15.31 -2.84 -3.24
N HIS A 48 15.75 -1.68 -2.76
CA HIS A 48 14.86 -0.60 -2.32
C HIS A 48 15.30 0.75 -2.86
N GLY A 49 14.39 1.73 -2.87
CA GLY A 49 14.66 3.14 -3.11
C GLY A 49 14.81 3.92 -1.80
N ASN A 50 14.14 5.08 -1.73
CA ASN A 50 14.16 5.94 -0.54
C ASN A 50 13.38 5.30 0.63
N LEU A 51 14.07 5.06 1.75
CA LEU A 51 13.50 4.53 2.99
C LEU A 51 13.10 5.61 4.00
N GLU A 52 13.49 6.88 3.77
CA GLU A 52 13.28 7.98 4.72
C GLU A 52 11.87 8.59 4.63
N SER A 53 11.14 8.31 3.57
CA SER A 53 9.80 8.85 3.37
C SER A 53 8.81 8.31 4.41
N VAL A 54 7.93 9.19 4.90
CA VAL A 54 6.85 8.84 5.83
C VAL A 54 5.52 8.81 5.11
N ARG A 55 4.74 7.76 5.31
CA ARG A 55 3.43 7.51 4.71
C ARG A 55 2.42 7.09 5.77
N THR A 56 1.15 7.41 5.56
CA THR A 56 0.07 6.70 6.22
C THR A 56 -0.34 5.52 5.37
N ILE A 57 -0.68 4.42 6.01
CA ILE A 57 -1.00 3.16 5.32
C ILE A 57 -2.38 2.69 5.77
N ILE A 58 -3.19 2.19 4.83
CA ILE A 58 -4.43 1.49 5.11
C ILE A 58 -4.49 0.14 4.41
N ASP A 59 -5.28 -0.76 4.96
CA ASP A 59 -5.59 -2.04 4.31
C ASP A 59 -6.37 -1.83 3.02
N MET A 60 -6.14 -2.69 2.03
CA MET A 60 -6.87 -2.68 0.77
C MET A 60 -8.38 -2.84 0.95
N ARG A 61 -8.81 -3.66 1.92
CA ARG A 61 -10.22 -3.91 2.21
C ARG A 61 -10.89 -2.65 2.77
N ASP A 62 -10.21 -1.92 3.65
CA ASP A 62 -10.66 -0.64 4.17
C ASP A 62 -10.71 0.44 3.09
N ALA A 63 -9.74 0.46 2.18
CA ALA A 63 -9.74 1.36 1.03
C ALA A 63 -10.97 1.11 0.12
N MET A 64 -11.31 -0.15 -0.15
CA MET A 64 -12.48 -0.50 -0.95
C MET A 64 -13.79 -0.15 -0.24
N ARG A 65 -13.87 -0.37 1.07
CA ARG A 65 -15.02 0.06 1.87
C ARG A 65 -15.18 1.59 1.85
N ALA A 66 -14.07 2.33 1.91
CA ALA A 66 -14.10 3.79 1.79
C ALA A 66 -14.64 4.26 0.43
N TYR A 67 -14.27 3.61 -0.68
CA TYR A 67 -14.85 3.93 -1.99
C TYR A 67 -16.37 3.67 -2.03
N TRP A 68 -16.83 2.58 -1.42
CA TRP A 68 -18.25 2.29 -1.32
C TRP A 68 -19.01 3.37 -0.52
N LEU A 69 -18.49 3.74 0.65
CA LEU A 69 -19.07 4.80 1.48
C LEU A 69 -19.04 6.17 0.76
N THR A 70 -18.04 6.43 -0.06
CA THR A 70 -17.97 7.64 -0.89
C THR A 70 -19.21 7.76 -1.79
N VAL A 71 -19.59 6.67 -2.45
CA VAL A 71 -20.75 6.66 -3.35
C VAL A 71 -22.05 6.89 -2.60
N LEU A 72 -22.16 6.34 -1.39
CA LEU A 72 -23.37 6.40 -0.58
C LEU A 72 -23.58 7.77 0.11
N HIS A 73 -22.51 8.37 0.63
CA HIS A 73 -22.62 9.47 1.59
C HIS A 73 -22.00 10.79 1.15
N CYS A 74 -21.01 10.75 0.24
CA CYS A 74 -20.29 11.95 -0.10
C CYS A 74 -21.04 12.84 -1.10
N ARG A 75 -20.80 14.15 -1.02
CA ARG A 75 -21.49 15.15 -1.86
C ARG A 75 -20.82 15.29 -3.22
N PRO A 76 -21.59 15.28 -4.32
CA PRO A 76 -21.06 15.59 -5.66
C PRO A 76 -20.40 16.98 -5.72
N GLY A 77 -19.35 17.10 -6.50
CA GLY A 77 -18.58 18.33 -6.69
C GLY A 77 -17.45 18.51 -5.66
N GLU A 78 -17.46 17.76 -4.57
CA GLU A 78 -16.47 17.88 -3.51
C GLU A 78 -15.30 16.89 -3.63
N ALA A 79 -14.25 17.14 -2.86
CA ALA A 79 -13.09 16.26 -2.75
C ALA A 79 -12.93 15.76 -1.32
N TYR A 80 -12.53 14.49 -1.20
CA TYR A 80 -12.33 13.80 0.08
C TYR A 80 -11.00 13.07 0.08
N ASN A 81 -10.20 13.31 1.11
CA ASN A 81 -8.99 12.53 1.35
C ASN A 81 -9.37 11.22 2.04
N ILE A 82 -8.79 10.13 1.58
CA ILE A 82 -8.96 8.79 2.14
C ILE A 82 -7.56 8.22 2.39
N GLY A 83 -7.25 7.82 3.61
CA GLY A 83 -5.94 7.33 3.99
C GLY A 83 -5.91 6.76 5.39
N GLY A 84 -4.80 6.15 5.77
CA GLY A 84 -4.58 5.65 7.11
C GLY A 84 -4.38 6.78 8.12
N ILE A 85 -4.57 6.46 9.38
CA ILE A 85 -4.34 7.36 10.52
C ILE A 85 -2.96 7.15 11.16
N THR A 86 -2.35 5.99 10.94
CA THR A 86 -1.02 5.67 11.47
C THR A 86 0.04 6.01 10.43
N ALA A 87 0.95 6.90 10.79
CA ALA A 87 2.10 7.26 9.97
C ALA A 87 3.27 6.31 10.25
N ILE A 88 3.93 5.84 9.20
CA ILE A 88 5.10 4.99 9.30
C ILE A 88 6.17 5.41 8.30
N LYS A 89 7.44 5.32 8.68
CA LYS A 89 8.58 5.46 7.80
C LYS A 89 8.69 4.22 6.91
N VAL A 90 9.02 4.40 5.64
CA VAL A 90 9.14 3.29 4.67
C VAL A 90 10.19 2.27 5.12
N GLY A 91 11.28 2.72 5.76
CA GLY A 91 12.29 1.83 6.35
C GLY A 91 11.72 0.97 7.47
N ASP A 92 10.99 1.56 8.41
CA ASP A 92 10.37 0.82 9.53
C ASP A 92 9.33 -0.20 9.02
N PHE A 93 8.62 0.15 7.95
CA PHE A 93 7.72 -0.79 7.28
C PHE A 93 8.47 -2.00 6.68
N LEU A 94 9.63 -1.76 6.04
CA LEU A 94 10.49 -2.81 5.52
C LEU A 94 11.00 -3.72 6.65
N ASP A 95 11.49 -3.13 7.75
CA ASP A 95 12.01 -3.88 8.90
C ASP A 95 10.94 -4.80 9.51
N GLN A 96 9.70 -4.34 9.60
CA GLN A 96 8.60 -5.18 10.07
C GLN A 96 8.30 -6.34 9.12
N LEU A 97 8.33 -6.13 7.81
CA LEU A 97 8.18 -7.22 6.83
C LEU A 97 9.34 -8.24 6.93
N ILE A 98 10.58 -7.76 7.11
CA ILE A 98 11.75 -8.63 7.30
C ILE A 98 11.60 -9.45 8.58
N ALA A 99 11.15 -8.85 9.67
CA ALA A 99 10.92 -9.56 10.94
C ALA A 99 9.88 -10.68 10.78
N LEU A 100 8.85 -10.50 9.94
CA LEU A 100 7.84 -11.53 9.66
C LEU A 100 8.35 -12.65 8.74
N SER A 101 9.45 -12.45 8.03
CA SER A 101 9.97 -13.46 7.09
C SER A 101 10.67 -14.62 7.80
N GLY A 102 11.27 -14.38 8.96
CA GLY A 102 12.06 -15.38 9.69
C GLY A 102 13.40 -15.77 9.02
N VAL A 103 13.78 -15.11 7.92
CA VAL A 103 15.05 -15.33 7.21
C VAL A 103 15.91 -14.06 7.20
N THR A 104 17.24 -14.25 7.11
CA THR A 104 18.15 -13.11 6.98
C THR A 104 18.09 -12.55 5.56
N ILE A 105 17.72 -11.29 5.42
CA ILE A 105 17.57 -10.60 4.13
C ILE A 105 18.65 -9.52 4.01
N LYS A 106 19.45 -9.62 2.96
CA LYS A 106 20.35 -8.54 2.57
C LYS A 106 19.58 -7.51 1.73
N THR A 107 19.74 -6.24 2.09
CA THR A 107 19.11 -5.13 1.37
C THR A 107 20.16 -4.24 0.72
N HIS A 108 19.81 -3.62 -0.42
CA HIS A 108 20.63 -2.60 -1.05
C HIS A 108 19.78 -1.50 -1.68
N CYS A 109 20.31 -0.28 -1.66
CA CYS A 109 19.69 0.84 -2.35
C CYS A 109 19.95 0.72 -3.86
N ASN A 110 18.89 0.66 -4.65
CA ASN A 110 18.96 0.74 -6.10
C ASN A 110 18.73 2.20 -6.55
N PRO A 111 19.73 2.86 -7.15
CA PRO A 111 19.61 4.24 -7.62
C PRO A 111 18.46 4.48 -8.61
N ASP A 112 18.11 3.49 -9.43
CA ASP A 112 17.02 3.58 -10.41
C ASP A 112 15.63 3.71 -9.74
N LEU A 113 15.52 3.34 -8.46
CA LEU A 113 14.31 3.49 -7.66
C LEU A 113 14.23 4.84 -6.93
N LEU A 114 15.28 5.64 -6.98
CA LEU A 114 15.29 6.98 -6.40
C LEU A 114 14.64 7.98 -7.35
N ARG A 115 13.77 8.81 -6.82
CA ARG A 115 13.13 9.89 -7.58
C ARG A 115 13.88 11.21 -7.35
N PRO A 116 14.12 12.02 -8.39
CA PRO A 116 14.79 13.33 -8.24
C PRO A 116 14.06 14.27 -7.27
N ALA A 117 12.73 14.17 -7.21
CA ALA A 117 11.89 14.87 -6.24
C ALA A 117 10.96 13.85 -5.60
N ASP A 118 11.27 13.44 -4.38
CA ASP A 118 10.43 12.51 -3.62
C ASP A 118 9.63 13.25 -2.56
N VAL A 119 8.41 12.80 -2.33
CA VAL A 119 7.57 13.33 -1.25
C VAL A 119 8.04 12.69 0.06
N THR A 120 8.68 13.51 0.91
CA THR A 120 9.25 13.03 2.17
C THR A 120 8.19 12.72 3.23
N LEU A 121 7.09 13.49 3.24
CA LEU A 121 6.01 13.36 4.21
C LEU A 121 4.66 13.39 3.50
N GLN A 122 3.84 12.36 3.70
CA GLN A 122 2.50 12.28 3.13
C GLN A 122 1.50 11.76 4.19
N ILE A 123 0.91 12.69 4.91
CA ILE A 123 -0.09 12.45 5.96
C ILE A 123 -1.36 13.23 5.57
N PRO A 124 -2.46 12.55 5.20
CA PRO A 124 -3.71 13.23 4.89
C PRO A 124 -4.47 13.65 6.14
N CYS A 125 -5.18 14.76 6.09
CA CYS A 125 -6.31 15.02 6.96
C CYS A 125 -7.53 14.28 6.39
N VAL A 126 -8.07 13.33 7.13
CA VAL A 126 -9.19 12.47 6.71
C VAL A 126 -10.50 12.80 7.42
N ASP A 127 -10.51 13.78 8.32
CA ASP A 127 -11.63 14.12 9.22
C ASP A 127 -12.91 14.38 8.44
N LYS A 128 -12.85 15.19 7.38
CA LYS A 128 -14.00 15.48 6.52
C LYS A 128 -14.68 14.22 5.98
N PHE A 129 -13.88 13.20 5.62
CA PHE A 129 -14.43 11.94 5.13
C PHE A 129 -15.02 11.12 6.27
N ALA A 130 -14.32 11.01 7.38
CA ALA A 130 -14.77 10.28 8.58
C ALA A 130 -16.07 10.87 9.15
N GLU A 131 -16.18 12.19 9.27
CA GLU A 131 -17.36 12.88 9.77
C GLU A 131 -18.62 12.61 8.94
N ILE A 132 -18.49 12.56 7.61
CA ILE A 132 -19.64 12.39 6.70
C ILE A 132 -20.02 10.91 6.58
N THR A 133 -19.06 9.99 6.66
CA THR A 133 -19.29 8.59 6.34
C THR A 133 -19.29 7.66 7.55
N GLY A 134 -18.81 8.12 8.71
CA GLY A 134 -18.51 7.26 9.86
C GLY A 134 -17.39 6.25 9.59
N TRP A 135 -16.56 6.49 8.57
CA TRP A 135 -15.50 5.58 8.20
C TRP A 135 -14.35 5.61 9.21
N GLU A 136 -13.90 4.43 9.57
CA GLU A 136 -12.68 4.19 10.35
C GLU A 136 -11.99 2.92 9.84
N PRO A 137 -10.67 2.76 9.97
CA PRO A 137 -9.99 1.50 9.65
C PRO A 137 -10.53 0.37 10.51
N GLN A 138 -10.77 -0.80 9.92
CA GLN A 138 -11.21 -2.02 10.60
C GLN A 138 -10.08 -3.04 10.77
N TYR A 139 -9.04 -2.93 9.95
CA TYR A 139 -7.89 -3.82 9.99
C TYR A 139 -6.71 -3.12 10.65
N THR A 140 -6.02 -3.84 11.52
CA THR A 140 -4.78 -3.35 12.13
C THR A 140 -3.66 -3.31 11.11
N PHE A 141 -2.59 -2.60 11.46
CA PHE A 141 -1.41 -2.55 10.61
C PHE A 141 -0.77 -3.94 10.46
N GLU A 142 -0.64 -4.69 11.56
CA GLU A 142 -0.07 -6.04 11.59
C GLU A 142 -0.86 -7.02 10.73
N GLU A 143 -2.19 -7.01 10.82
CA GLU A 143 -3.06 -7.83 9.96
C GLU A 143 -2.85 -7.50 8.48
N SER A 144 -2.74 -6.23 8.17
CA SER A 144 -2.58 -5.75 6.79
C SER A 144 -1.24 -6.14 6.18
N VAL A 145 -0.15 -6.02 6.95
CA VAL A 145 1.20 -6.39 6.51
C VAL A 145 1.34 -7.91 6.38
N THR A 146 0.80 -8.66 7.35
CA THR A 146 0.76 -10.13 7.30
C THR A 146 0.00 -10.61 6.08
N HIS A 147 -1.18 -10.08 5.82
CA HIS A 147 -1.99 -10.43 4.66
C HIS A 147 -1.30 -10.11 3.33
N LEU A 148 -0.57 -8.99 3.26
CA LEU A 148 0.22 -8.64 2.08
C LEU A 148 1.34 -9.65 1.82
N LEU A 149 2.08 -10.05 2.86
CA LEU A 149 3.17 -11.02 2.74
C LEU A 149 2.64 -12.41 2.36
N GLU A 150 1.55 -12.86 2.98
CA GLU A 150 0.91 -14.14 2.66
C GLU A 150 0.43 -14.22 1.20
N TYR A 151 -0.10 -13.12 0.66
CA TYR A 151 -0.46 -13.08 -0.76
C TYR A 151 0.75 -13.35 -1.65
N TRP A 152 1.90 -12.73 -1.36
CA TRP A 152 3.10 -12.90 -2.16
C TRP A 152 3.79 -14.25 -1.93
N ARG A 153 3.70 -14.84 -0.72
CA ARG A 153 4.12 -16.21 -0.46
C ARG A 153 3.40 -17.22 -1.34
N LYS A 154 2.07 -17.10 -1.46
CA LYS A 154 1.29 -17.93 -2.38
C LYS A 154 1.74 -17.77 -3.83
N LYS A 155 2.02 -16.52 -4.26
CA LYS A 155 2.52 -16.26 -5.61
C LYS A 155 3.94 -16.80 -5.84
N ALA A 156 4.79 -16.78 -4.84
CA ALA A 156 6.12 -17.39 -4.92
C ALA A 156 6.03 -18.92 -5.02
N ASP A 157 5.13 -19.55 -4.25
CA ASP A 157 4.88 -21.00 -4.33
C ASP A 157 4.37 -21.42 -5.72
N GLU A 158 3.43 -20.66 -6.32
CA GLU A 158 2.97 -20.86 -7.70
C GLU A 158 4.12 -20.78 -8.70
N GLU A 159 5.04 -19.83 -8.53
CA GLU A 159 6.21 -19.67 -9.41
C GLU A 159 7.21 -20.82 -9.26
N VAL A 160 7.48 -21.30 -8.05
CA VAL A 160 8.32 -22.47 -7.80
C VAL A 160 7.74 -23.70 -8.53
N GLN A 161 6.46 -23.94 -8.37
CA GLN A 161 5.77 -25.06 -9.05
C GLN A 161 5.87 -24.94 -10.56
N ARG A 162 5.68 -23.76 -11.12
CA ARG A 162 5.80 -23.50 -12.55
C ARG A 162 7.21 -23.84 -13.08
N ARG A 163 8.27 -23.48 -12.33
CA ARG A 163 9.66 -23.74 -12.71
C ARG A 163 10.03 -25.21 -12.59
N SER A 164 9.38 -25.98 -11.72
CA SER A 164 9.63 -27.42 -11.57
C SER A 164 8.99 -28.28 -12.65
N LEU A 165 8.10 -27.70 -13.47
CA LEU A 165 7.41 -28.39 -14.58
C LEU A 165 8.10 -28.19 -15.95
N VAL A 166 9.18 -27.40 -15.99
CA VAL A 166 10.00 -27.09 -17.18
C VAL A 166 11.37 -27.75 -17.07
#